data_7552b0073d6f0a804f48f36d5e78485c
#
_entry.id   7552b0073d6f0a804f48f36d5e78485c
#
_cell.length_a   1.000
_cell.length_b   1.000
_cell.length_c   1.000
_cell.angle_alpha   90.00
_cell.angle_beta   90.00
_cell.angle_gamma   90.00
#
_symmetry.space_group_name_H-M   'P 1'
#
loop_
_entity.id
_entity.type
_entity.pdbx_description
1 polymer ?
#
loop_
_entity_poly.entity_id
_entity_poly.type
_entity_poly.pdbx_seq_one_letter_code
_entity_poly.pdbx_strand_id
1 'polypeptide(L)'
;FEVVFKLTKGVGAQKRIVWAYDEFQSRKDTEIKGPSELFGKAQNGAPNLDDSVLEGKYAGDIPKDFVLPNCYRTPRPVLMTAHGVALGLYSSRQNEMFYYPSEWQAIGYKVNEPKTVSINSGDKVEIERPDENSKNLLESLMRSNNKTPLNLIQVERCADNAAQLHLLSTKVHQLINKENVAPEEIIIVNLSAGANKESMLEIQRTLNQIGVKSVIPGYVESADVFKPKGFITLTTPFRAKGNEANVVFVINASNVSGDFTLRTRNAFFVAVTRSRGWCYISGFGTGIEKLNAEIELIKKDFPIFKFTRPDPSAIKSGKTYLNKSDKELNKIQELMELLDKDPDLRELLLARAKEN
;
A
#
# COMPACT_ATOMS: atom_id res chain seq x y z
N PHE A 1 3.07 -13.60 17.59
CA PHE A 1 4.45 -13.99 17.20
C PHE A 1 5.15 -14.74 18.34
N GLU A 2 5.08 -14.28 19.59
CA GLU A 2 5.70 -14.97 20.75
C GLU A 2 5.27 -16.45 20.87
N VAL A 3 3.98 -16.75 20.72
CA VAL A 3 3.45 -18.11 20.75
C VAL A 3 4.07 -18.96 19.62
N VAL A 4 4.16 -18.40 18.40
CA VAL A 4 4.78 -19.07 17.25
C VAL A 4 6.25 -19.38 17.56
N PHE A 5 6.97 -18.42 18.13
CA PHE A 5 8.36 -18.65 18.54
C PHE A 5 8.50 -19.79 19.54
N LYS A 6 7.66 -19.81 20.57
CA LYS A 6 7.67 -20.87 21.59
C LYS A 6 7.36 -22.25 21.03
N LEU A 7 6.44 -22.34 20.06
CA LEU A 7 6.03 -23.59 19.42
C LEU A 7 7.02 -24.09 18.35
N THR A 8 7.89 -23.21 17.81
CA THR A 8 8.87 -23.60 16.80
C THR A 8 9.94 -24.51 17.40
N LYS A 9 10.22 -25.65 16.73
CA LYS A 9 11.24 -26.61 17.15
C LYS A 9 12.64 -25.98 17.19
N GLY A 10 13.50 -26.50 18.08
CA GLY A 10 14.88 -26.03 18.26
C GLY A 10 15.02 -25.04 19.43
N VAL A 11 16.25 -24.71 19.75
CA VAL A 11 16.62 -23.76 20.82
C VAL A 11 17.44 -22.63 20.21
N GLY A 12 17.10 -21.38 20.54
CA GLY A 12 17.84 -20.19 20.10
C GLY A 12 18.04 -20.15 18.58
N ALA A 13 19.27 -20.07 18.12
CA ALA A 13 19.65 -19.99 16.72
C ALA A 13 19.30 -21.21 15.84
N GLN A 14 18.87 -22.33 16.45
CA GLN A 14 18.39 -23.50 15.70
C GLN A 14 16.97 -23.32 15.19
N LYS A 15 16.21 -22.37 15.72
CA LYS A 15 14.85 -22.06 15.24
C LYS A 15 14.93 -21.38 13.87
N ARG A 16 14.10 -21.87 12.95
CA ARG A 16 13.96 -21.29 11.61
C ARG A 16 12.55 -20.70 11.48
N ILE A 17 12.47 -19.39 11.38
CA ILE A 17 11.23 -18.64 11.30
C ILE A 17 11.33 -17.71 10.11
N VAL A 18 10.31 -17.75 9.23
CA VAL A 18 10.13 -16.80 8.15
C VAL A 18 8.84 -16.05 8.43
N TRP A 19 8.89 -14.73 8.40
CA TRP A 19 7.69 -13.92 8.51
C TRP A 19 7.67 -12.84 7.44
N ALA A 20 6.47 -12.44 7.07
CA ALA A 20 6.23 -11.39 6.10
C ALA A 20 5.22 -10.38 6.67
N TYR A 21 5.34 -9.14 6.27
CA TYR A 21 4.44 -8.07 6.66
C TYR A 21 4.30 -7.05 5.53
N ASP A 22 3.25 -6.25 5.60
CA ASP A 22 2.95 -5.20 4.64
C ASP A 22 2.33 -4.03 5.42
N GLU A 23 3.05 -2.92 5.49
CA GLU A 23 2.66 -1.75 6.27
C GLU A 23 1.43 -1.07 5.72
N PHE A 24 1.32 -0.97 4.40
CA PHE A 24 0.17 -0.38 3.74
C PHE A 24 -1.13 -1.17 3.97
N GLN A 25 -1.02 -2.43 4.37
CA GLN A 25 -2.16 -3.27 4.70
C GLN A 25 -2.42 -3.38 6.22
N SER A 26 -1.81 -2.51 7.02
CA SER A 26 -2.04 -2.47 8.47
C SER A 26 -3.42 -1.88 8.79
N ARG A 27 -4.11 -2.51 9.75
CA ARG A 27 -5.40 -2.03 10.30
C ARG A 27 -5.21 -0.98 11.39
N LYS A 28 -4.05 -0.96 12.03
CA LYS A 28 -3.74 -0.10 13.18
C LYS A 28 -2.75 0.98 12.77
N ASP A 29 -2.85 2.13 13.38
CA ASP A 29 -1.88 3.21 13.31
C ASP A 29 -0.66 2.89 14.19
N THR A 30 -0.10 1.69 14.04
CA THR A 30 1.05 1.22 14.84
C THR A 30 2.21 0.92 13.92
N GLU A 31 3.37 1.37 14.31
CA GLU A 31 4.64 1.01 13.69
C GLU A 31 4.84 -0.50 13.68
N ILE A 32 5.51 -1.02 12.65
CA ILE A 32 5.95 -2.41 12.65
C ILE A 32 7.07 -2.57 13.67
N LYS A 33 6.81 -3.47 14.59
CA LYS A 33 7.78 -3.81 15.63
C LYS A 33 8.90 -4.68 15.08
N GLY A 34 10.11 -4.44 15.55
CA GLY A 34 11.26 -5.29 15.25
C GLY A 34 11.14 -6.69 15.91
N PRO A 35 12.00 -7.63 15.50
CA PRO A 35 12.05 -8.97 16.10
C PRO A 35 12.13 -8.98 17.61
N SER A 36 12.92 -8.08 18.18
CA SER A 36 13.11 -7.95 19.64
C SER A 36 11.82 -7.69 20.43
N GLU A 37 10.83 -7.05 19.80
CA GLU A 37 9.52 -6.80 20.40
C GLU A 37 8.46 -7.84 19.98
N LEU A 38 8.53 -8.32 18.72
CA LEU A 38 7.51 -9.22 18.16
C LEU A 38 7.52 -10.60 18.80
N PHE A 39 8.71 -11.14 19.04
CA PHE A 39 8.87 -12.53 19.44
C PHE A 39 8.94 -12.73 20.95
N GLY A 40 8.72 -11.66 21.72
CA GLY A 40 8.69 -11.71 23.20
C GLY A 40 10.06 -11.85 23.84
N LYS A 41 10.06 -12.14 25.15
CA LYS A 41 11.28 -12.20 25.96
C LYS A 41 11.52 -13.58 26.52
N ALA A 42 12.78 -13.93 26.72
CA ALA A 42 13.25 -15.10 27.46
C ALA A 42 13.06 -14.91 28.96
N GLN A 43 13.26 -15.97 29.74
CA GLN A 43 13.12 -15.93 31.22
C GLN A 43 14.07 -14.93 31.91
N ASN A 44 15.21 -14.66 31.29
CA ASN A 44 16.19 -13.67 31.79
C ASN A 44 15.85 -12.22 31.36
N GLY A 45 14.71 -11.98 30.73
CA GLY A 45 14.26 -10.67 30.29
C GLY A 45 14.84 -10.19 28.95
N ALA A 46 15.81 -10.91 28.36
CA ALA A 46 16.37 -10.59 27.06
C ALA A 46 15.35 -10.91 25.91
N PRO A 47 15.39 -10.21 24.76
CA PRO A 47 14.60 -10.58 23.60
C PRO A 47 14.84 -12.03 23.18
N ASN A 48 13.79 -12.74 22.79
CA ASN A 48 13.92 -14.08 22.21
C ASN A 48 14.63 -14.07 20.85
N LEU A 49 14.44 -13.00 20.08
CA LEU A 49 15.20 -12.69 18.85
C LEU A 49 15.66 -11.24 18.93
N ASP A 50 16.93 -11.02 18.76
CA ASP A 50 17.51 -9.69 18.65
C ASP A 50 17.27 -9.13 17.24
N ASP A 51 17.25 -7.80 17.09
CA ASP A 51 17.01 -7.14 15.81
C ASP A 51 18.12 -7.43 14.78
N SER A 52 19.33 -7.75 15.24
CA SER A 52 20.46 -8.15 14.38
C SER A 52 20.21 -9.43 13.58
N VAL A 53 19.18 -10.22 13.91
CA VAL A 53 18.79 -11.40 13.10
C VAL A 53 18.39 -11.05 11.68
N LEU A 54 18.02 -9.79 11.44
CA LEU A 54 17.69 -9.26 10.09
C LEU A 54 18.91 -8.73 9.36
N GLU A 55 20.05 -8.58 10.03
CA GLU A 55 21.26 -8.00 9.44
C GLU A 55 22.06 -9.03 8.66
N GLY A 56 22.71 -8.54 7.59
CA GLY A 56 23.59 -9.34 6.76
C GLY A 56 22.85 -10.31 5.83
N LYS A 57 23.57 -11.35 5.41
CA LYS A 57 23.14 -12.30 4.38
C LYS A 57 23.35 -13.75 4.83
N TYR A 58 22.56 -14.64 4.29
CA TYR A 58 22.82 -16.08 4.33
C TYR A 58 23.85 -16.49 3.29
N ALA A 59 24.29 -17.76 3.31
CA ALA A 59 25.11 -18.36 2.28
C ALA A 59 24.46 -18.19 0.89
N GLY A 60 25.26 -17.84 -0.13
CA GLY A 60 24.75 -17.54 -1.47
C GLY A 60 24.24 -16.12 -1.64
N ASP A 61 24.67 -15.20 -0.79
CA ASP A 61 24.39 -13.76 -0.90
C ASP A 61 22.90 -13.38 -0.73
N ILE A 62 22.11 -14.26 -0.10
CA ILE A 62 20.67 -14.05 0.12
C ILE A 62 20.48 -13.13 1.32
N PRO A 63 19.87 -11.94 1.16
CA PRO A 63 19.58 -11.05 2.29
C PRO A 63 18.70 -11.74 3.33
N LYS A 64 18.93 -11.46 4.61
CA LYS A 64 18.09 -11.95 5.70
C LYS A 64 16.77 -11.17 5.81
N ASP A 65 16.79 -9.92 5.39
CA ASP A 65 15.62 -9.06 5.24
C ASP A 65 15.59 -8.48 3.83
N PHE A 66 14.45 -8.56 3.16
CA PHE A 66 14.30 -8.02 1.81
C PHE A 66 12.86 -7.63 1.50
N VAL A 67 12.72 -6.65 0.61
CA VAL A 67 11.43 -6.18 0.12
C VAL A 67 11.21 -6.66 -1.32
N LEU A 68 9.99 -7.01 -1.67
CA LEU A 68 9.62 -7.47 -3.01
C LEU A 68 9.26 -6.26 -3.90
N PRO A 69 10.12 -5.84 -4.84
CA PRO A 69 9.89 -4.63 -5.63
C PRO A 69 8.88 -4.83 -6.77
N ASN A 70 8.73 -6.08 -7.25
CA ASN A 70 7.92 -6.37 -8.41
C ASN A 70 6.45 -6.59 -8.05
N CYS A 71 5.56 -5.98 -8.82
CA CYS A 71 4.12 -6.22 -8.71
C CYS A 71 3.62 -6.98 -9.95
N TYR A 72 3.07 -8.17 -9.72
CA TYR A 72 2.53 -9.04 -10.77
C TYR A 72 1.01 -8.92 -10.88
N ARG A 73 0.34 -8.58 -9.79
CA ARG A 73 -1.11 -8.59 -9.66
C ARG A 73 -1.75 -7.30 -10.15
N THR A 74 -1.38 -6.20 -9.50
CA THR A 74 -2.05 -4.90 -9.68
C THR A 74 -1.42 -4.13 -10.82
N PRO A 75 -2.18 -3.61 -11.80
CA PRO A 75 -1.67 -2.74 -12.85
C PRO A 75 -0.98 -1.50 -12.26
N ARG A 76 0.06 -1.02 -12.94
CA ARG A 76 0.87 0.12 -12.48
C ARG A 76 0.07 1.39 -12.15
N PRO A 77 -0.91 1.85 -12.99
CA PRO A 77 -1.69 3.04 -12.65
C PRO A 77 -2.52 2.85 -11.37
N VAL A 78 -3.07 1.65 -11.18
CA VAL A 78 -3.87 1.30 -9.99
C VAL A 78 -2.96 1.25 -8.75
N LEU A 79 -1.80 0.62 -8.86
CA LEU A 79 -0.82 0.53 -7.77
C LEU A 79 -0.25 1.91 -7.40
N MET A 80 0.11 2.72 -8.39
CA MET A 80 0.61 4.08 -8.15
C MET A 80 -0.46 4.96 -7.50
N THR A 81 -1.72 4.85 -7.93
CA THR A 81 -2.82 5.53 -7.25
C THR A 81 -2.95 5.09 -5.80
N ALA A 82 -2.85 3.79 -5.53
CA ALA A 82 -2.89 3.27 -4.17
C ALA A 82 -1.75 3.82 -3.30
N HIS A 83 -0.50 3.81 -3.79
CA HIS A 83 0.65 4.38 -3.09
C HIS A 83 0.55 5.90 -2.92
N GLY A 84 0.27 6.64 -3.99
CA GLY A 84 0.22 8.12 -3.95
C GLY A 84 -0.84 8.63 -2.97
N VAL A 85 -2.02 8.00 -2.95
CA VAL A 85 -3.09 8.33 -1.99
C VAL A 85 -2.73 7.86 -0.58
N ALA A 86 -2.21 6.65 -0.39
CA ALA A 86 -1.86 6.15 0.94
C ALA A 86 -0.77 7.00 1.60
N LEU A 87 0.24 7.41 0.85
CA LEU A 87 1.31 8.30 1.29
C LEU A 87 0.87 9.77 1.38
N GLY A 88 -0.24 10.14 0.71
CA GLY A 88 -0.72 11.52 0.67
C GLY A 88 0.19 12.46 -0.11
N LEU A 89 0.87 11.96 -1.15
CA LEU A 89 1.90 12.71 -1.89
C LEU A 89 1.40 14.04 -2.48
N TYR A 90 0.12 14.10 -2.83
CA TYR A 90 -0.55 15.27 -3.41
C TYR A 90 -1.61 15.88 -2.48
N SER A 91 -1.62 15.46 -1.22
CA SER A 91 -2.49 16.00 -0.19
C SER A 91 -1.82 17.13 0.58
N SER A 92 -2.62 18.00 1.21
CA SER A 92 -2.12 19.01 2.15
C SER A 92 -1.47 18.40 3.41
N ARG A 93 -1.67 17.12 3.64
CA ARG A 93 -1.08 16.36 4.75
C ARG A 93 -0.50 15.07 4.18
N GLN A 94 0.75 14.82 4.47
CA GLN A 94 1.40 13.57 4.10
C GLN A 94 1.43 12.61 5.29
N ASN A 95 1.18 11.33 5.03
CA ASN A 95 1.16 10.31 6.09
C ASN A 95 2.54 9.76 6.38
N GLU A 96 3.36 9.62 5.33
CA GLU A 96 4.63 8.94 5.43
C GLU A 96 5.59 9.42 4.35
N MET A 97 6.85 9.46 4.71
CA MET A 97 7.91 9.80 3.78
C MET A 97 9.08 8.85 3.94
N PHE A 98 9.56 8.36 2.82
CA PHE A 98 10.84 7.69 2.75
C PHE A 98 11.96 8.72 2.72
N TYR A 99 12.98 8.50 3.52
CA TYR A 99 14.10 9.43 3.69
C TYR A 99 15.20 9.19 2.69
N TYR A 100 15.27 7.96 2.17
CA TYR A 100 16.35 7.53 1.30
C TYR A 100 15.82 7.02 -0.04
N PRO A 101 16.54 7.31 -1.14
CA PRO A 101 16.21 6.74 -2.45
C PRO A 101 16.10 5.20 -2.45
N SER A 102 16.93 4.52 -1.65
CA SER A 102 16.89 3.07 -1.51
C SER A 102 15.56 2.52 -0.98
N GLU A 103 14.88 3.27 -0.11
CA GLU A 103 13.56 2.89 0.41
C GLU A 103 12.49 2.90 -0.71
N TRP A 104 12.55 3.88 -1.60
CA TRP A 104 11.71 3.90 -2.80
C TRP A 104 12.06 2.78 -3.78
N GLN A 105 13.36 2.51 -3.96
CA GLN A 105 13.82 1.41 -4.81
C GLN A 105 13.37 0.05 -4.27
N ALA A 106 13.37 -0.14 -2.97
CA ALA A 106 12.92 -1.36 -2.33
C ALA A 106 11.46 -1.71 -2.66
N ILE A 107 10.58 -0.70 -2.77
CA ILE A 107 9.19 -0.91 -3.19
C ILE A 107 8.98 -0.80 -4.70
N GLY A 108 10.04 -0.78 -5.48
CA GLY A 108 10.02 -0.87 -6.93
C GLY A 108 9.90 0.45 -7.68
N TYR A 109 10.32 1.56 -7.07
CA TYR A 109 10.43 2.85 -7.73
C TYR A 109 11.89 3.22 -7.99
N LYS A 110 12.13 4.02 -9.02
CA LYS A 110 13.41 4.64 -9.34
C LYS A 110 13.33 6.10 -8.99
N VAL A 111 14.24 6.60 -8.17
CA VAL A 111 14.34 8.02 -7.85
C VAL A 111 15.12 8.71 -8.95
N ASN A 112 14.48 9.63 -9.64
CA ASN A 112 15.08 10.45 -10.69
C ASN A 112 15.66 11.73 -10.12
N GLU A 113 14.99 12.34 -9.12
CA GLU A 113 15.44 13.49 -8.36
C GLU A 113 14.95 13.36 -6.90
N PRO A 114 15.73 13.84 -5.90
CA PRO A 114 17.11 14.36 -6.00
C PRO A 114 18.14 13.25 -6.24
N LYS A 115 19.35 13.63 -6.73
CA LYS A 115 20.49 12.70 -6.91
C LYS A 115 21.34 12.55 -5.64
N THR A 116 20.82 12.96 -4.51
CA THR A 116 21.47 12.90 -3.19
C THR A 116 21.21 11.55 -2.52
N VAL A 117 22.03 11.21 -1.52
CA VAL A 117 21.85 9.98 -0.72
C VAL A 117 20.58 10.05 0.12
N SER A 118 20.21 11.23 0.59
CA SER A 118 18.98 11.48 1.37
C SER A 118 18.06 12.47 0.65
N ILE A 119 16.77 12.31 0.90
CA ILE A 119 15.75 13.26 0.44
C ILE A 119 15.40 14.19 1.60
N ASN A 120 15.66 15.49 1.46
CA ASN A 120 15.53 16.46 2.54
C ASN A 120 14.25 17.30 2.42
N SER A 121 13.85 17.94 3.49
CA SER A 121 12.72 18.88 3.51
C SER A 121 12.91 19.97 2.45
N GLY A 122 11.86 20.21 1.65
CA GLY A 122 11.90 21.19 0.55
C GLY A 122 12.42 20.65 -0.78
N ASP A 123 13.02 19.45 -0.81
CA ASP A 123 13.49 18.86 -2.07
C ASP A 123 12.33 18.61 -3.03
N LYS A 124 12.56 18.90 -4.30
CA LYS A 124 11.70 18.48 -5.39
C LYS A 124 12.02 17.02 -5.70
N VAL A 125 11.03 16.17 -5.56
CA VAL A 125 11.17 14.72 -5.70
C VAL A 125 10.48 14.25 -6.96
N GLU A 126 11.21 13.52 -7.80
CA GLU A 126 10.68 12.82 -8.97
C GLU A 126 11.00 11.34 -8.86
N ILE A 127 9.96 10.50 -8.83
CA ILE A 127 10.07 9.06 -8.64
C ILE A 127 9.26 8.35 -9.70
N GLU A 128 9.90 7.46 -10.44
CA GLU A 128 9.29 6.68 -11.50
C GLU A 128 9.02 5.26 -11.04
N ARG A 129 7.85 4.71 -11.40
CA ARG A 129 7.64 3.26 -11.36
C ARG A 129 7.93 2.67 -12.73
N PRO A 130 9.10 2.06 -12.93
CA PRO A 130 9.50 1.57 -14.24
C PRO A 130 8.74 0.30 -14.66
N ASP A 131 8.73 0.01 -15.94
CA ASP A 131 8.01 -1.11 -16.55
C ASP A 131 8.49 -2.48 -16.02
N GLU A 132 9.79 -2.60 -15.78
CA GLU A 132 10.39 -3.84 -15.27
C GLU A 132 9.89 -4.24 -13.89
N ASN A 133 9.40 -3.28 -13.08
CA ASN A 133 8.83 -3.53 -11.76
C ASN A 133 7.31 -3.71 -11.77
N SER A 134 6.68 -3.68 -12.96
CA SER A 134 5.24 -3.85 -13.16
C SER A 134 4.98 -4.98 -14.16
N LYS A 135 4.66 -6.14 -13.64
CA LYS A 135 4.52 -7.39 -14.41
C LYS A 135 3.06 -7.80 -14.63
N ASN A 136 2.11 -6.87 -14.52
CA ASN A 136 0.70 -7.16 -14.75
C ASN A 136 0.45 -7.45 -16.23
N LEU A 137 -0.17 -8.60 -16.52
CA LEU A 137 -0.41 -9.07 -17.88
C LEU A 137 -1.36 -8.14 -18.65
N LEU A 138 -2.45 -7.69 -18.02
CA LEU A 138 -3.44 -6.83 -18.68
C LEU A 138 -2.80 -5.49 -19.10
N GLU A 139 -2.02 -4.88 -18.21
CA GLU A 139 -1.29 -3.65 -18.52
C GLU A 139 -0.33 -3.86 -19.69
N SER A 140 0.39 -4.97 -19.71
CA SER A 140 1.31 -5.31 -20.79
C SER A 140 0.58 -5.50 -22.12
N LEU A 141 -0.57 -6.17 -22.12
CA LEU A 141 -1.43 -6.33 -23.29
C LEU A 141 -2.03 -4.99 -23.78
N MET A 142 -2.42 -4.10 -22.88
CA MET A 142 -2.91 -2.78 -23.26
C MET A 142 -1.83 -1.96 -23.93
N ARG A 143 -0.62 -1.95 -23.39
CA ARG A 143 0.53 -1.24 -23.98
C ARG A 143 0.91 -1.79 -25.34
N SER A 144 0.99 -3.10 -25.51
CA SER A 144 1.30 -3.74 -26.79
C SER A 144 0.25 -3.44 -27.87
N ASN A 145 -0.98 -3.10 -27.47
CA ASN A 145 -2.07 -2.68 -28.36
C ASN A 145 -2.24 -1.15 -28.43
N ASN A 146 -1.25 -0.37 -28.03
CA ASN A 146 -1.27 1.10 -27.99
C ASN A 146 -2.46 1.70 -27.20
N LYS A 147 -2.95 0.99 -26.18
CA LYS A 147 -3.99 1.46 -25.29
C LYS A 147 -3.37 1.99 -23.99
N THR A 148 -3.86 3.14 -23.53
CA THR A 148 -3.39 3.69 -22.26
C THR A 148 -3.90 2.87 -21.07
N PRO A 149 -3.01 2.41 -20.19
CA PRO A 149 -3.42 1.69 -18.98
C PRO A 149 -4.07 2.61 -17.93
N LEU A 150 -4.04 3.94 -18.09
CA LEU A 150 -4.69 4.88 -17.18
C LEU A 150 -6.20 4.67 -17.08
N ASN A 151 -6.82 4.09 -18.11
CA ASN A 151 -8.25 3.76 -18.09
C ASN A 151 -8.61 2.60 -17.14
N LEU A 152 -7.62 1.91 -16.59
CA LEU A 152 -7.83 0.87 -15.58
C LEU A 152 -8.26 1.44 -14.23
N ILE A 153 -8.10 2.74 -14.00
CA ILE A 153 -8.59 3.41 -12.81
C ILE A 153 -9.51 4.57 -13.18
N GLN A 154 -10.71 4.57 -12.64
CA GLN A 154 -11.74 5.57 -12.88
C GLN A 154 -12.30 6.07 -11.57
N VAL A 155 -12.56 7.38 -11.50
CA VAL A 155 -13.16 8.03 -10.32
C VAL A 155 -14.47 8.69 -10.75
N GLU A 156 -15.54 8.37 -10.04
CA GLU A 156 -16.88 8.88 -10.29
C GLU A 156 -17.38 9.70 -9.08
N ARG A 157 -17.73 10.93 -9.34
CA ARG A 157 -18.26 11.86 -8.35
C ARG A 157 -19.77 11.85 -8.43
N CYS A 158 -20.41 11.27 -7.44
CA CYS A 158 -21.87 11.15 -7.39
C CYS A 158 -22.50 12.33 -6.61
N ALA A 159 -23.74 12.64 -6.90
CA ALA A 159 -24.46 13.68 -6.18
C ALA A 159 -24.74 13.27 -4.72
N ASP A 160 -25.11 11.99 -4.53
CA ASP A 160 -25.47 11.40 -3.25
C ASP A 160 -25.31 9.87 -3.27
N ASN A 161 -25.71 9.21 -2.19
CA ASN A 161 -25.67 7.75 -2.08
C ASN A 161 -26.57 7.05 -3.11
N ALA A 162 -27.75 7.60 -3.40
CA ALA A 162 -28.67 6.99 -4.35
C ALA A 162 -28.08 7.01 -5.78
N ALA A 163 -27.47 8.13 -6.18
CA ALA A 163 -26.76 8.25 -7.45
C ALA A 163 -25.57 7.31 -7.52
N GLN A 164 -24.83 7.12 -6.41
CA GLN A 164 -23.71 6.16 -6.34
C GLN A 164 -24.19 4.71 -6.52
N LEU A 165 -25.26 4.32 -5.85
CA LEU A 165 -25.81 2.96 -5.97
C LEU A 165 -26.41 2.72 -7.36
N HIS A 166 -27.04 3.72 -7.96
CA HIS A 166 -27.52 3.65 -9.34
C HIS A 166 -26.37 3.47 -10.33
N LEU A 167 -25.30 4.25 -10.19
CA LEU A 167 -24.10 4.12 -11.02
C LEU A 167 -23.49 2.72 -10.88
N LEU A 168 -23.33 2.24 -9.65
CA LEU A 168 -22.81 0.91 -9.34
C LEU A 168 -23.64 -0.17 -10.04
N SER A 169 -24.95 -0.16 -9.88
CA SER A 169 -25.85 -1.16 -10.49
C SER A 169 -25.79 -1.12 -12.01
N THR A 170 -25.76 0.06 -12.60
CA THR A 170 -25.65 0.24 -14.06
C THR A 170 -24.34 -0.33 -14.61
N LYS A 171 -23.21 -0.01 -13.97
CA LYS A 171 -21.89 -0.53 -14.35
C LYS A 171 -21.80 -2.04 -14.17
N VAL A 172 -22.26 -2.58 -13.07
CA VAL A 172 -22.30 -4.03 -12.81
C VAL A 172 -23.14 -4.75 -13.86
N HIS A 173 -24.32 -4.23 -14.15
CA HIS A 173 -25.19 -4.78 -15.20
C HIS A 173 -24.50 -4.78 -16.58
N GLN A 174 -23.81 -3.69 -16.93
CA GLN A 174 -23.05 -3.59 -18.18
C GLN A 174 -21.94 -4.64 -18.24
N LEU A 175 -21.11 -4.74 -17.18
CA LEU A 175 -20.00 -5.68 -17.11
C LEU A 175 -20.45 -7.15 -17.27
N ILE A 176 -21.52 -7.54 -16.59
CA ILE A 176 -22.01 -8.93 -16.63
C ILE A 176 -22.70 -9.23 -17.96
N ASN A 177 -23.65 -8.39 -18.37
CA ASN A 177 -24.55 -8.71 -19.48
C ASN A 177 -24.05 -8.30 -20.87
N LYS A 178 -23.14 -7.30 -20.96
CA LYS A 178 -22.59 -6.84 -22.24
C LYS A 178 -21.13 -7.23 -22.43
N GLU A 179 -20.36 -7.25 -21.36
CA GLU A 179 -18.92 -7.51 -21.42
C GLU A 179 -18.56 -8.95 -20.96
N ASN A 180 -19.57 -9.74 -20.54
CA ASN A 180 -19.43 -11.14 -20.11
C ASN A 180 -18.43 -11.34 -18.94
N VAL A 181 -18.34 -10.37 -18.05
CA VAL A 181 -17.53 -10.52 -16.83
C VAL A 181 -18.24 -11.46 -15.87
N ALA A 182 -17.57 -12.52 -15.44
CA ALA A 182 -18.13 -13.44 -14.46
C ALA A 182 -18.38 -12.74 -13.12
N PRO A 183 -19.55 -12.90 -12.47
CA PRO A 183 -19.87 -12.21 -11.22
C PRO A 183 -18.82 -12.41 -10.12
N GLU A 184 -18.26 -13.61 -9.99
CA GLU A 184 -17.20 -13.93 -9.04
C GLU A 184 -15.88 -13.18 -9.29
N GLU A 185 -15.71 -12.57 -10.46
CA GLU A 185 -14.55 -11.70 -10.77
C GLU A 185 -14.82 -10.22 -10.48
N ILE A 186 -15.89 -9.93 -9.74
CA ILE A 186 -16.24 -8.59 -9.29
C ILE A 186 -16.25 -8.56 -7.75
N ILE A 187 -15.49 -7.64 -7.16
CA ILE A 187 -15.51 -7.35 -5.73
C ILE A 187 -15.97 -5.90 -5.53
N ILE A 188 -16.90 -5.68 -4.62
CA ILE A 188 -17.32 -4.35 -4.18
C ILE A 188 -16.81 -4.13 -2.76
N VAL A 189 -15.94 -3.15 -2.57
CA VAL A 189 -15.36 -2.79 -1.27
C VAL A 189 -15.98 -1.50 -0.77
N ASN A 190 -16.68 -1.58 0.35
CA ASN A 190 -17.31 -0.42 0.99
C ASN A 190 -16.35 0.25 2.00
N LEU A 191 -15.99 1.51 1.76
CA LEU A 191 -15.10 2.33 2.59
C LEU A 191 -15.83 3.19 3.64
N SER A 192 -17.15 3.06 3.76
CA SER A 192 -17.88 3.88 4.74
C SER A 192 -17.32 3.69 6.16
N ALA A 193 -17.17 4.77 6.90
CA ALA A 193 -16.85 4.71 8.32
C ALA A 193 -17.98 3.98 9.05
N GLY A 194 -17.67 2.84 9.65
CA GLY A 194 -18.70 2.02 10.29
C GLY A 194 -19.55 1.20 9.31
N ALA A 195 -18.97 0.78 8.15
CA ALA A 195 -19.63 -0.17 7.26
C ALA A 195 -20.18 -1.35 8.07
N ASN A 196 -21.47 -1.29 8.36
CA ASN A 196 -22.22 -2.25 9.14
C ASN A 196 -23.00 -3.19 8.22
N LYS A 197 -23.66 -4.17 8.81
CA LYS A 197 -24.48 -5.13 8.09
C LYS A 197 -25.57 -4.43 7.26
N GLU A 198 -26.16 -3.36 7.75
CA GLU A 198 -27.26 -2.66 7.12
C GLU A 198 -26.83 -1.96 5.82
N SER A 199 -25.70 -1.22 5.83
CA SER A 199 -25.16 -0.59 4.63
C SER A 199 -24.76 -1.61 3.56
N MET A 200 -24.30 -2.79 3.96
CA MET A 200 -24.00 -3.87 3.03
C MET A 200 -25.26 -4.51 2.44
N LEU A 201 -26.31 -4.64 3.25
CA LEU A 201 -27.61 -5.15 2.78
C LEU A 201 -28.30 -4.17 1.81
N GLU A 202 -28.11 -2.87 1.96
CA GLU A 202 -28.61 -1.88 1.01
C GLU A 202 -27.98 -2.09 -0.38
N ILE A 203 -26.65 -2.24 -0.45
CA ILE A 203 -25.93 -2.55 -1.69
C ILE A 203 -26.45 -3.87 -2.28
N GLN A 204 -26.60 -4.90 -1.46
CA GLN A 204 -27.11 -6.20 -1.89
C GLN A 204 -28.52 -6.10 -2.50
N ARG A 205 -29.43 -5.35 -1.86
CA ARG A 205 -30.78 -5.11 -2.39
C ARG A 205 -30.75 -4.42 -3.76
N THR A 206 -29.86 -3.41 -3.92
CA THR A 206 -29.68 -2.72 -5.20
C THR A 206 -29.22 -3.68 -6.31
N LEU A 207 -28.28 -4.59 -6.02
CA LEU A 207 -27.84 -5.60 -6.97
C LEU A 207 -28.95 -6.63 -7.27
N ASN A 208 -29.70 -7.05 -6.28
CA ASN A 208 -30.83 -7.99 -6.45
C ASN A 208 -31.92 -7.41 -7.38
N GLN A 209 -32.16 -6.08 -7.36
CA GLN A 209 -33.12 -5.42 -8.26
C GLN A 209 -32.76 -5.57 -9.74
N ILE A 210 -31.48 -5.76 -10.06
CA ILE A 210 -31.00 -6.01 -11.43
C ILE A 210 -30.70 -7.49 -11.69
N GLY A 211 -31.18 -8.41 -10.81
CA GLY A 211 -31.01 -9.85 -10.96
C GLY A 211 -29.61 -10.37 -10.64
N VAL A 212 -28.75 -9.57 -10.01
CA VAL A 212 -27.37 -9.95 -9.70
C VAL A 212 -27.27 -10.45 -8.26
N LYS A 213 -26.79 -11.68 -8.09
CA LYS A 213 -26.58 -12.30 -6.77
C LYS A 213 -25.27 -11.82 -6.14
N SER A 214 -25.26 -11.65 -4.82
CA SER A 214 -24.05 -11.28 -4.08
C SER A 214 -23.96 -11.97 -2.73
N VAL A 215 -22.75 -12.09 -2.20
CA VAL A 215 -22.44 -12.59 -0.86
C VAL A 215 -21.78 -11.50 -0.02
N ILE A 216 -21.99 -11.53 1.30
CA ILE A 216 -21.42 -10.59 2.27
C ILE A 216 -20.66 -11.39 3.33
N PRO A 217 -19.41 -11.85 3.02
CA PRO A 217 -18.64 -12.71 3.91
C PRO A 217 -18.48 -12.12 5.31
N GLY A 218 -18.79 -12.92 6.34
CA GLY A 218 -18.67 -12.55 7.75
C GLY A 218 -19.70 -11.55 8.26
N TYR A 219 -20.76 -11.25 7.47
CA TYR A 219 -21.94 -10.50 7.89
C TYR A 219 -23.23 -11.30 7.67
N VAL A 220 -23.37 -11.90 6.51
CA VAL A 220 -24.51 -12.76 6.14
C VAL A 220 -24.04 -14.19 5.99
N GLU A 221 -23.04 -14.42 5.15
CA GLU A 221 -22.41 -15.73 4.96
C GLU A 221 -21.21 -15.90 5.91
N SER A 222 -20.73 -17.15 6.05
CA SER A 222 -19.48 -17.44 6.75
C SER A 222 -18.32 -16.63 6.15
N ALA A 223 -17.35 -16.24 6.98
CA ALA A 223 -16.18 -15.50 6.54
C ALA A 223 -15.34 -16.26 5.50
N ASP A 224 -15.45 -17.60 5.47
CA ASP A 224 -14.74 -18.46 4.53
C ASP A 224 -15.40 -18.51 3.14
N VAL A 225 -16.67 -18.07 3.03
CA VAL A 225 -17.40 -18.00 1.76
C VAL A 225 -17.04 -16.69 1.06
N PHE A 226 -15.95 -16.71 0.32
CA PHE A 226 -15.50 -15.59 -0.49
C PHE A 226 -15.44 -16.00 -1.97
N LYS A 227 -15.94 -15.19 -2.90
CA LYS A 227 -15.96 -15.46 -4.36
C LYS A 227 -16.65 -16.78 -4.78
N PRO A 228 -17.85 -17.15 -4.30
CA PRO A 228 -18.55 -18.30 -4.84
C PRO A 228 -18.98 -18.04 -6.30
N LYS A 229 -18.94 -19.07 -7.13
CA LYS A 229 -19.28 -18.98 -8.55
C LYS A 229 -20.68 -18.41 -8.76
N GLY A 230 -20.81 -17.42 -9.63
CA GLY A 230 -22.06 -16.75 -9.98
C GLY A 230 -22.48 -15.65 -8.97
N PHE A 231 -21.64 -15.27 -8.04
CA PHE A 231 -21.93 -14.22 -7.05
C PHE A 231 -20.87 -13.13 -7.04
N ILE A 232 -21.31 -11.91 -6.89
CA ILE A 232 -20.44 -10.76 -6.55
C ILE A 232 -20.12 -10.81 -5.05
N THR A 233 -18.90 -10.46 -4.67
CA THR A 233 -18.53 -10.32 -3.26
C THR A 233 -18.65 -8.87 -2.80
N LEU A 234 -19.46 -8.63 -1.78
CA LEU A 234 -19.55 -7.36 -1.04
C LEU A 234 -18.73 -7.46 0.23
N THR A 235 -17.80 -6.54 0.47
CA THR A 235 -16.88 -6.68 1.59
C THR A 235 -16.38 -5.32 2.10
N THR A 236 -15.64 -5.35 3.21
CA THR A 236 -14.87 -4.21 3.74
C THR A 236 -13.38 -4.38 3.41
N PRO A 237 -12.55 -3.31 3.42
CA PRO A 237 -11.16 -3.38 3.00
C PRO A 237 -10.37 -4.51 3.67
N PHE A 238 -10.42 -4.58 4.99
CA PHE A 238 -9.61 -5.54 5.74
C PHE A 238 -10.12 -6.99 5.65
N ARG A 239 -11.40 -7.20 5.33
CA ARG A 239 -11.93 -8.53 5.01
C ARG A 239 -11.57 -8.96 3.59
N ALA A 240 -11.40 -8.00 2.68
CA ALA A 240 -10.92 -8.27 1.32
C ALA A 240 -9.44 -8.71 1.29
N LYS A 241 -8.69 -8.51 2.36
CA LYS A 241 -7.26 -8.85 2.42
C LYS A 241 -7.03 -10.33 2.10
N GLY A 242 -6.08 -10.59 1.20
CA GLY A 242 -5.81 -11.94 0.69
C GLY A 242 -6.61 -12.34 -0.55
N ASN A 243 -7.68 -11.62 -0.87
CA ASN A 243 -8.51 -11.88 -2.06
C ASN A 243 -8.25 -10.85 -3.16
N GLU A 244 -8.61 -11.19 -4.40
CA GLU A 244 -8.44 -10.35 -5.57
C GLU A 244 -9.51 -10.62 -6.63
N ALA A 245 -9.74 -9.67 -7.53
CA ALA A 245 -10.68 -9.81 -8.64
C ALA A 245 -10.22 -9.01 -9.87
N ASN A 246 -10.76 -9.33 -11.03
CA ASN A 246 -10.48 -8.60 -12.26
C ASN A 246 -11.07 -7.18 -12.23
N VAL A 247 -12.21 -7.02 -11.56
CA VAL A 247 -12.91 -5.74 -11.40
C VAL A 247 -13.16 -5.48 -9.92
N VAL A 248 -12.76 -4.31 -9.47
CA VAL A 248 -13.00 -3.85 -8.09
C VAL A 248 -13.75 -2.53 -8.12
N PHE A 249 -14.86 -2.49 -7.41
CA PHE A 249 -15.55 -1.24 -7.08
C PHE A 249 -15.19 -0.82 -5.66
N VAL A 250 -14.70 0.40 -5.51
CA VAL A 250 -14.39 1.03 -4.22
C VAL A 250 -15.42 2.13 -4.02
N ILE A 251 -16.42 1.88 -3.17
CA ILE A 251 -17.53 2.80 -2.95
C ILE A 251 -17.39 3.52 -1.60
N ASN A 252 -18.08 4.65 -1.45
CA ASN A 252 -18.00 5.51 -0.27
C ASN A 252 -16.57 6.00 0.02
N ALA A 253 -15.81 6.31 -1.04
CA ALA A 253 -14.42 6.72 -0.95
C ALA A 253 -14.21 8.15 -0.41
N SER A 254 -15.26 8.90 -0.16
CA SER A 254 -15.22 10.29 0.34
C SER A 254 -14.45 10.45 1.65
N ASN A 255 -14.49 9.44 2.52
CA ASN A 255 -13.81 9.48 3.83
C ASN A 255 -12.29 9.43 3.72
N VAL A 256 -11.74 9.00 2.57
CA VAL A 256 -10.29 8.87 2.36
C VAL A 256 -9.58 10.22 2.45
N SER A 257 -10.18 11.26 1.87
CA SER A 257 -9.63 12.63 1.89
C SER A 257 -10.46 13.59 2.76
N GLY A 258 -11.65 13.18 3.19
CA GLY A 258 -12.48 13.92 4.15
C GLY A 258 -11.93 13.80 5.56
N ASP A 259 -11.65 12.59 6.00
CA ASP A 259 -11.02 12.26 7.30
C ASP A 259 -9.62 11.69 7.05
N PHE A 260 -8.62 12.58 7.01
CA PHE A 260 -7.25 12.22 6.73
C PHE A 260 -6.62 11.48 7.92
N THR A 261 -6.83 10.19 7.98
CA THR A 261 -6.18 9.30 8.95
C THR A 261 -5.38 8.22 8.21
N LEU A 262 -4.31 7.73 8.83
CA LEU A 262 -3.53 6.61 8.30
C LEU A 262 -4.43 5.39 8.03
N ARG A 263 -5.38 5.13 8.93
CA ARG A 263 -6.33 4.03 8.80
C ARG A 263 -7.19 4.15 7.54
N THR A 264 -7.75 5.32 7.23
CA THR A 264 -8.60 5.52 6.04
C THR A 264 -7.78 5.41 4.76
N ARG A 265 -6.55 5.94 4.76
CA ARG A 265 -5.61 5.83 3.64
C ARG A 265 -5.14 4.39 3.40
N ASN A 266 -4.82 3.65 4.46
CA ASN A 266 -4.49 2.22 4.35
C ASN A 266 -5.70 1.38 3.90
N ALA A 267 -6.91 1.70 4.38
CA ALA A 267 -8.13 1.04 3.93
C ALA A 267 -8.34 1.23 2.42
N PHE A 268 -8.10 2.43 1.90
CA PHE A 268 -8.13 2.72 0.47
C PHE A 268 -7.06 1.89 -0.29
N PHE A 269 -5.82 1.90 0.20
CA PHE A 269 -4.75 1.11 -0.40
C PHE A 269 -5.14 -0.38 -0.50
N VAL A 270 -5.63 -0.95 0.61
CA VAL A 270 -6.07 -2.35 0.63
C VAL A 270 -7.17 -2.59 -0.38
N ALA A 271 -8.19 -1.71 -0.44
CA ALA A 271 -9.31 -1.86 -1.35
C ALA A 271 -8.88 -1.84 -2.82
N VAL A 272 -8.13 -0.81 -3.21
CA VAL A 272 -7.69 -0.58 -4.59
C VAL A 272 -6.76 -1.70 -5.08
N THR A 273 -5.84 -2.15 -4.23
CA THR A 273 -4.89 -3.22 -4.57
C THR A 273 -5.51 -4.62 -4.61
N ARG A 274 -6.82 -4.77 -4.41
CA ARG A 274 -7.54 -6.03 -4.73
C ARG A 274 -7.72 -6.21 -6.23
N SER A 275 -7.55 -5.14 -7.02
CA SER A 275 -7.75 -5.18 -8.47
C SER A 275 -6.56 -5.82 -9.20
N ARG A 276 -6.86 -6.77 -10.08
CA ARG A 276 -5.95 -7.30 -11.09
C ARG A 276 -6.09 -6.59 -12.44
N GLY A 277 -7.14 -5.77 -12.58
CA GLY A 277 -7.49 -5.07 -13.82
C GLY A 277 -8.14 -3.73 -13.52
N TRP A 278 -9.44 -3.65 -13.66
CA TRP A 278 -10.20 -2.40 -13.53
C TRP A 278 -10.54 -2.07 -12.10
N CYS A 279 -10.37 -0.81 -11.73
CA CYS A 279 -10.73 -0.26 -10.45
C CYS A 279 -11.62 0.97 -10.64
N TYR A 280 -12.87 0.88 -10.17
CA TYR A 280 -13.86 1.96 -10.18
C TYR A 280 -14.00 2.52 -8.77
N ILE A 281 -13.69 3.78 -8.59
CA ILE A 281 -13.76 4.47 -7.30
C ILE A 281 -14.94 5.43 -7.36
N SER A 282 -15.80 5.42 -6.35
CA SER A 282 -16.93 6.36 -6.28
C SER A 282 -17.16 6.87 -4.86
N GLY A 283 -17.81 8.02 -4.81
CA GLY A 283 -18.20 8.68 -3.58
C GLY A 283 -19.00 9.95 -3.89
N PHE A 284 -19.38 10.69 -2.87
CA PHE A 284 -20.14 11.93 -2.98
C PHE A 284 -19.65 12.98 -1.98
N GLY A 285 -20.01 14.25 -2.22
CA GLY A 285 -19.61 15.39 -1.38
C GLY A 285 -18.12 15.79 -1.55
N THR A 286 -17.66 16.70 -0.71
CA THR A 286 -16.33 17.35 -0.84
C THR A 286 -15.15 16.39 -0.69
N GLY A 287 -15.33 15.26 0.00
CA GLY A 287 -14.27 14.27 0.19
C GLY A 287 -13.86 13.58 -1.10
N ILE A 288 -14.84 13.22 -1.96
CA ILE A 288 -14.53 12.60 -3.26
C ILE A 288 -13.91 13.61 -4.22
N GLU A 289 -14.28 14.90 -4.13
CA GLU A 289 -13.67 15.95 -4.95
C GLU A 289 -12.18 16.08 -4.64
N LYS A 290 -11.80 16.09 -3.36
CA LYS A 290 -10.40 16.12 -2.92
C LYS A 290 -9.64 14.87 -3.37
N LEU A 291 -10.23 13.69 -3.18
CA LEU A 291 -9.63 12.43 -3.59
C LEU A 291 -9.44 12.38 -5.12
N ASN A 292 -10.43 12.81 -5.88
CA ASN A 292 -10.31 12.89 -7.34
C ASN A 292 -9.18 13.84 -7.77
N ALA A 293 -9.06 15.00 -7.13
CA ALA A 293 -7.96 15.94 -7.43
C ALA A 293 -6.58 15.31 -7.17
N GLU A 294 -6.40 14.58 -6.06
CA GLU A 294 -5.17 13.83 -5.79
C GLU A 294 -4.89 12.78 -6.89
N ILE A 295 -5.91 12.01 -7.28
CA ILE A 295 -5.77 10.95 -8.30
C ILE A 295 -5.47 11.54 -9.68
N GLU A 296 -6.07 12.64 -10.06
CA GLU A 296 -5.78 13.31 -11.34
C GLU A 296 -4.34 13.86 -11.38
N LEU A 297 -3.80 14.34 -10.27
CA LEU A 297 -2.38 14.71 -10.19
C LEU A 297 -1.45 13.50 -10.33
N ILE A 298 -1.81 12.35 -9.76
CA ILE A 298 -1.09 11.09 -9.94
C ILE A 298 -1.09 10.65 -11.41
N LYS A 299 -2.24 10.76 -12.08
CA LYS A 299 -2.38 10.38 -13.50
C LYS A 299 -1.65 11.32 -14.45
N LYS A 300 -1.57 12.61 -14.12
CA LYS A 300 -1.01 13.64 -14.97
C LYS A 300 0.44 13.36 -15.35
N ASP A 301 1.26 12.96 -14.40
CA ASP A 301 2.68 12.71 -14.59
C ASP A 301 3.03 11.22 -14.69
N PHE A 302 2.02 10.33 -14.78
CA PHE A 302 2.23 8.89 -14.90
C PHE A 302 3.25 8.53 -15.98
N PRO A 303 4.26 7.69 -15.72
CA PRO A 303 4.47 6.84 -14.54
C PRO A 303 5.36 7.45 -13.44
N ILE A 304 5.37 8.75 -13.30
CA ILE A 304 6.23 9.51 -12.37
C ILE A 304 5.37 10.17 -11.30
N PHE A 305 5.81 10.13 -10.04
CA PHE A 305 5.34 11.03 -9.00
C PHE A 305 6.24 12.27 -8.97
N LYS A 306 5.62 13.45 -8.90
CA LYS A 306 6.32 14.73 -8.72
C LYS A 306 5.74 15.47 -7.53
N PHE A 307 6.51 15.63 -6.47
CA PHE A 307 6.07 16.31 -5.26
C PHE A 307 7.24 17.04 -4.59
N THR A 308 6.92 17.91 -3.65
CA THR A 308 7.93 18.53 -2.77
C THR A 308 7.87 17.82 -1.43
N ARG A 309 9.02 17.39 -0.92
CA ARG A 309 9.08 16.78 0.39
C ARG A 309 8.66 17.80 1.46
N PRO A 310 7.66 17.50 2.30
CA PRO A 310 7.23 18.41 3.36
C PRO A 310 8.23 18.46 4.50
N ASP A 311 8.09 19.48 5.34
CA ASP A 311 8.77 19.52 6.62
C ASP A 311 8.35 18.32 7.50
N PRO A 312 9.28 17.70 8.24
CA PRO A 312 8.96 16.57 9.13
C PRO A 312 7.85 16.86 10.13
N SER A 313 7.69 18.11 10.58
CA SER A 313 6.60 18.53 11.47
C SER A 313 5.21 18.48 10.82
N ALA A 314 5.14 18.52 9.49
CA ALA A 314 3.92 18.37 8.72
C ALA A 314 3.54 16.90 8.45
N ILE A 315 4.43 15.96 8.75
CA ILE A 315 4.22 14.52 8.58
C ILE A 315 3.52 13.97 9.83
N LYS A 316 2.36 13.36 9.64
CA LYS A 316 1.49 12.96 10.75
C LYS A 316 1.88 11.67 11.44
N SER A 317 2.60 10.77 10.77
CA SER A 317 3.18 9.55 11.34
C SER A 317 4.34 9.08 10.49
N GLY A 318 5.49 8.84 11.11
CA GLY A 318 6.60 8.14 10.48
C GLY A 318 6.39 6.65 10.61
N LYS A 319 6.38 5.90 9.51
CA LYS A 319 6.53 4.46 9.54
C LYS A 319 8.00 4.11 9.45
N THR A 320 8.42 3.18 10.27
CA THR A 320 9.79 2.71 10.26
C THR A 320 9.96 1.71 9.12
N TYR A 321 10.90 1.97 8.23
CA TYR A 321 11.17 1.14 7.08
C TYR A 321 11.97 -0.08 7.42
N LEU A 322 11.92 -1.05 6.60
CA LEU A 322 12.14 -2.42 6.92
C LEU A 322 13.46 -3.00 6.55
N ASN A 323 14.23 -2.41 5.71
CA ASN A 323 15.56 -2.92 5.41
C ASN A 323 16.57 -2.28 6.35
N LYS A 324 16.79 -2.88 7.53
CA LYS A 324 17.75 -2.36 8.52
C LYS A 324 19.17 -2.30 7.98
N SER A 325 19.57 -3.25 7.15
CA SER A 325 20.89 -3.26 6.51
C SER A 325 21.08 -2.05 5.60
N ASP A 326 20.06 -1.71 4.82
CA ASP A 326 20.12 -0.54 3.94
C ASP A 326 20.05 0.77 4.73
N LYS A 327 19.34 0.82 5.86
CA LYS A 327 19.34 1.97 6.75
C LYS A 327 20.71 2.28 7.34
N GLU A 328 21.43 1.27 7.75
CA GLU A 328 22.79 1.44 8.28
C GLU A 328 23.76 1.86 7.18
N LEU A 329 23.68 1.26 6.00
CA LEU A 329 24.45 1.67 4.82
C LEU A 329 24.14 3.11 4.43
N ASN A 330 22.88 3.50 4.42
CA ASN A 330 22.45 4.87 4.11
C ASN A 330 22.99 5.88 5.15
N LYS A 331 22.94 5.54 6.46
CA LYS A 331 23.53 6.37 7.51
C LYS A 331 25.04 6.54 7.36
N ILE A 332 25.74 5.46 6.98
CA ILE A 332 27.18 5.51 6.72
C ILE A 332 27.47 6.41 5.52
N GLN A 333 26.70 6.29 4.44
CA GLN A 333 26.83 7.12 3.26
C GLN A 333 26.53 8.61 3.56
N GLU A 334 25.47 8.87 4.34
CA GLU A 334 25.13 10.22 4.81
C GLU A 334 26.25 10.83 5.66
N LEU A 335 26.84 10.02 6.54
CA LEU A 335 28.00 10.42 7.34
C LEU A 335 29.21 10.73 6.46
N MET A 336 29.49 9.89 5.45
CA MET A 336 30.58 10.12 4.50
C MET A 336 30.39 11.41 3.69
N GLU A 337 29.15 11.69 3.22
CA GLU A 337 28.87 12.96 2.52
C GLU A 337 29.02 14.18 3.43
N LEU A 338 28.67 14.07 4.70
CA LEU A 338 28.88 15.15 5.69
C LEU A 338 30.38 15.40 5.90
N LEU A 339 31.17 14.34 6.01
CA LEU A 339 32.63 14.42 6.17
C LEU A 339 33.34 14.99 4.94
N ASP A 340 32.78 14.75 3.75
CA ASP A 340 33.33 15.31 2.50
C ASP A 340 32.97 16.79 2.34
N LYS A 341 31.85 17.24 2.93
CA LYS A 341 31.43 18.68 2.93
C LYS A 341 32.04 19.51 4.03
N ASP A 342 32.50 18.89 5.11
CA ASP A 342 33.04 19.56 6.29
C ASP A 342 34.39 18.94 6.68
N PRO A 343 35.51 19.49 6.15
CA PRO A 343 36.88 19.03 6.46
C PRO A 343 37.24 19.12 7.95
N ASP A 344 36.70 20.09 8.68
CA ASP A 344 36.98 20.29 10.10
C ASP A 344 36.33 19.16 10.93
N LEU A 345 35.11 18.76 10.58
CA LEU A 345 34.43 17.61 11.19
C LEU A 345 35.19 16.32 10.93
N ARG A 346 35.78 16.18 9.74
CA ARG A 346 36.61 15.02 9.39
C ARG A 346 37.87 14.91 10.23
N GLU A 347 38.58 16.04 10.42
CA GLU A 347 39.77 16.07 11.27
C GLU A 347 39.43 15.78 12.73
N LEU A 348 38.33 16.30 13.24
CA LEU A 348 37.87 16.07 14.61
C LEU A 348 37.54 14.62 14.88
N LEU A 349 36.89 13.92 13.95
CA LEU A 349 36.58 12.49 14.06
C LEU A 349 37.84 11.62 13.94
N LEU A 350 38.78 11.97 13.07
CA LEU A 350 40.05 11.26 12.95
C LEU A 350 40.95 11.44 14.19
N ALA A 351 40.91 12.62 14.85
CA ALA A 351 41.59 12.84 16.11
C ALA A 351 41.00 11.96 17.22
N ARG A 352 39.68 11.91 17.32
CA ARG A 352 38.98 11.14 18.36
C ARG A 352 39.10 9.60 18.16
N ALA A 353 39.21 9.14 16.91
CA ALA A 353 39.45 7.72 16.60
C ALA A 353 40.89 7.26 16.91
N LYS A 354 41.85 8.20 17.08
CA LYS A 354 43.23 7.89 17.49
C LYS A 354 43.40 7.86 19.01
N GLU A 355 42.42 8.38 19.75
CA GLU A 355 42.44 8.42 21.23
C GLU A 355 41.76 7.16 21.88
N ASN A 356 41.07 6.34 21.09
CA ASN A 356 40.50 5.04 21.47
C ASN A 356 41.32 3.89 20.84
#